data_d469b5627aa85b4225f886822bc341d8
#
_entry.id   d469b5627aa85b4225f886822bc341d8
#
_cell.length_a   1.000
_cell.length_b   1.000
_cell.length_c   1.000
_cell.angle_alpha   90.00
_cell.angle_beta   90.00
_cell.angle_gamma   90.00
#
_symmetry.space_group_name_H-M   'P 1'
#
loop_
_entity.id
_entity.type
_entity.pdbx_description
1 polymer ?
#
loop_
_entity_poly.entity_id
_entity_poly.type
_entity_poly.pdbx_seq_one_letter_code
_entity_poly.pdbx_strand_id
1 'polypeptide(L)'
;REPVYTYETNVMGTVNICECVRLNPCVKSFLNVTTDKVYHNREWEWGYREDDPLDGYDPYSNSKSCSELVTHCYIHSFFGESDVAVSTARAGNVIGGGDFAGDRIIPDCVRAAAKGEHVVVRNPHSTRPYQHVLEPLAAYLMIAQKQYEDKRYAGFYNVGPDDCDCVTTGELVDLFCKYWGDGLAWENRFDGGPH
;
A
#
# COMPACT_ATOMS: atom_id res chain seq x y z
N ARG A 1 4.84 -17.52 7.37
CA ARG A 1 5.38 -16.42 6.51
C ARG A 1 6.57 -17.00 5.78
N GLU A 2 6.56 -16.94 4.45
CA GLU A 2 7.51 -17.60 3.56
C GLU A 2 8.29 -16.53 2.78
N PRO A 3 9.47 -16.10 3.26
CA PRO A 3 10.23 -15.02 2.62
C PRO A 3 10.60 -15.35 1.16
N VAL A 4 11.02 -16.57 0.89
CA VAL A 4 11.40 -17.00 -0.47
C VAL A 4 10.22 -16.79 -1.44
N TYR A 5 9.05 -17.33 -1.10
CA TYR A 5 7.83 -17.16 -1.91
C TYR A 5 7.44 -15.68 -2.07
N THR A 6 7.62 -14.87 -1.02
CA THR A 6 7.35 -13.42 -1.07
C THR A 6 8.23 -12.72 -2.10
N TYR A 7 9.55 -13.01 -2.10
CA TYR A 7 10.48 -12.43 -3.08
C TYR A 7 10.24 -12.98 -4.49
N GLU A 8 10.02 -14.27 -4.64
CA GLU A 8 9.67 -14.86 -5.94
C GLU A 8 8.43 -14.19 -6.54
N THR A 9 7.36 -14.02 -5.74
CA THR A 9 6.13 -13.39 -6.19
C THR A 9 6.31 -11.91 -6.49
N ASN A 10 6.87 -11.13 -5.58
CA ASN A 10 6.88 -9.68 -5.70
C ASN A 10 8.03 -9.17 -6.58
N VAL A 11 9.22 -9.76 -6.51
CA VAL A 11 10.39 -9.30 -7.27
C VAL A 11 10.42 -9.98 -8.64
N MET A 12 10.45 -11.31 -8.67
CA MET A 12 10.50 -12.02 -9.95
C MET A 12 9.20 -11.86 -10.74
N GLY A 13 8.04 -11.77 -10.06
CA GLY A 13 6.78 -11.42 -10.70
C GLY A 13 6.85 -10.07 -11.40
N THR A 14 7.45 -9.05 -10.76
CA THR A 14 7.66 -7.72 -11.38
C THR A 14 8.58 -7.82 -12.59
N VAL A 15 9.71 -8.55 -12.48
CA VAL A 15 10.62 -8.80 -13.62
C VAL A 15 9.86 -9.42 -14.78
N ASN A 16 9.08 -10.48 -14.53
CA ASN A 16 8.33 -11.18 -15.56
C ASN A 16 7.30 -10.27 -16.26
N ILE A 17 6.60 -9.43 -15.51
CA ILE A 17 5.65 -8.47 -16.09
C ILE A 17 6.39 -7.39 -16.88
N CYS A 18 7.50 -6.84 -16.37
CA CYS A 18 8.33 -5.89 -17.11
C CYS A 18 8.83 -6.48 -18.44
N GLU A 19 9.25 -7.76 -18.46
CA GLU A 19 9.61 -8.46 -19.70
C GLU A 19 8.41 -8.64 -20.63
N CYS A 20 7.23 -8.98 -20.10
CA CYS A 20 6.01 -9.02 -20.92
C CYS A 20 5.72 -7.66 -21.56
N VAL A 21 5.85 -6.56 -20.81
CA VAL A 21 5.67 -5.20 -21.31
C VAL A 21 6.71 -4.89 -22.39
N ARG A 22 7.98 -5.18 -22.15
CA ARG A 22 9.10 -4.94 -23.08
C ARG A 22 8.96 -5.66 -24.40
N LEU A 23 8.46 -6.90 -24.37
CA LEU A 23 8.34 -7.77 -25.54
C LEU A 23 7.03 -7.57 -26.34
N ASN A 24 6.09 -6.79 -25.80
CA ASN A 24 4.80 -6.57 -26.45
C ASN A 24 4.61 -5.09 -26.86
N PRO A 25 4.83 -4.75 -28.13
CA PRO A 25 4.77 -3.37 -28.61
C PRO A 25 3.36 -2.74 -28.56
N CYS A 26 2.32 -3.54 -28.32
CA CYS A 26 0.96 -3.00 -28.13
C CYS A 26 0.74 -2.36 -26.75
N VAL A 27 1.60 -2.64 -25.76
CA VAL A 27 1.51 -2.03 -24.43
C VAL A 27 2.01 -0.60 -24.49
N LYS A 28 1.20 0.35 -24.05
CA LYS A 28 1.56 1.78 -23.98
C LYS A 28 1.58 2.35 -22.58
N SER A 29 0.90 1.70 -21.64
CA SER A 29 0.78 2.15 -20.26
C SER A 29 0.95 0.96 -19.31
N PHE A 30 1.89 1.07 -18.38
CA PHE A 30 2.11 0.09 -17.32
C PHE A 30 2.20 0.79 -15.97
N LEU A 31 1.38 0.37 -15.03
CA LEU A 31 1.39 0.85 -13.65
C LEU A 31 1.71 -0.30 -12.71
N ASN A 32 2.84 -0.20 -12.00
CA ASN A 32 3.20 -1.14 -10.94
C ASN A 32 2.64 -0.63 -9.60
N VAL A 33 1.72 -1.37 -9.01
CA VAL A 33 1.14 -1.04 -7.69
C VAL A 33 1.98 -1.67 -6.59
N THR A 34 2.54 -0.83 -5.74
CA THR A 34 3.38 -1.24 -4.61
C THR A 34 2.74 -0.88 -3.26
N THR A 35 3.44 -0.28 -2.33
CA THR A 35 2.94 0.04 -0.99
C THR A 35 3.68 1.24 -0.41
N ASP A 36 3.08 1.96 0.53
CA ASP A 36 3.73 2.98 1.35
C ASP A 36 4.91 2.46 2.20
N LYS A 37 4.96 1.15 2.45
CA LYS A 37 5.99 0.49 3.27
C LYS A 37 7.32 0.27 2.55
N VAL A 38 7.46 0.78 1.33
CA VAL A 38 8.71 0.67 0.55
C VAL A 38 9.83 1.56 1.08
N TYR A 39 9.50 2.59 1.84
CA TYR A 39 10.46 3.57 2.33
C TYR A 39 11.31 3.08 3.49
N HIS A 40 12.51 3.62 3.59
CA HIS A 40 13.32 3.53 4.80
C HIS A 40 12.59 4.24 5.95
N ASN A 41 12.08 3.48 6.91
CA ASN A 41 11.30 4.05 8.02
C ASN A 41 12.20 4.83 8.98
N ARG A 42 11.97 6.12 9.11
CA ARG A 42 12.71 7.04 9.98
C ARG A 42 11.99 7.36 11.28
N GLU A 43 10.78 6.86 11.48
CA GLU A 43 9.93 7.18 12.65
C GLU A 43 9.85 8.70 12.94
N TRP A 44 9.71 9.51 11.88
CA TRP A 44 9.58 10.95 11.97
C TRP A 44 8.14 11.41 11.76
N GLU A 45 7.90 12.70 12.02
CA GLU A 45 6.56 13.30 11.98
C GLU A 45 6.07 13.70 10.58
N TRP A 46 6.94 13.66 9.56
CA TRP A 46 6.58 14.05 8.19
C TRP A 46 6.26 12.86 7.32
N GLY A 47 5.36 13.07 6.35
CA GLY A 47 5.10 12.09 5.29
C GLY A 47 6.33 11.89 4.39
N TYR A 48 6.42 10.69 3.78
CA TYR A 48 7.47 10.35 2.81
C TYR A 48 7.13 10.93 1.44
N ARG A 49 8.17 11.35 0.73
CA ARG A 49 8.09 11.82 -0.65
C ARG A 49 8.49 10.70 -1.61
N GLU A 50 8.10 10.84 -2.87
CA GLU A 50 8.35 9.82 -3.89
C GLU A 50 9.83 9.58 -4.18
N ASP A 51 10.70 10.54 -3.88
CA ASP A 51 12.17 10.48 -4.02
C ASP A 51 12.91 10.06 -2.73
N ASP A 52 12.19 9.79 -1.64
CA ASP A 52 12.80 9.28 -0.41
C ASP A 52 13.37 7.86 -0.59
N PRO A 53 14.43 7.51 0.17
CA PRO A 53 15.10 6.22 0.08
C PRO A 53 14.17 5.02 0.28
N LEU A 54 14.29 4.04 -0.61
CA LEU A 54 13.53 2.78 -0.58
C LEU A 54 14.34 1.72 0.19
N ASP A 55 13.85 1.33 1.36
CA ASP A 55 14.46 0.30 2.21
C ASP A 55 13.43 -0.28 3.18
N GLY A 56 12.46 -1.00 2.67
CA GLY A 56 11.45 -1.66 3.49
C GLY A 56 12.07 -2.67 4.46
N TYR A 57 11.65 -2.65 5.71
CA TYR A 57 12.32 -3.37 6.80
C TYR A 57 12.01 -4.86 6.86
N ASP A 58 10.76 -5.27 6.68
CA ASP A 58 10.37 -6.68 6.68
C ASP A 58 10.39 -7.30 5.29
N PRO A 59 10.36 -8.65 5.15
CA PRO A 59 10.45 -9.31 3.83
C PRO A 59 9.38 -8.86 2.83
N TYR A 60 8.16 -8.53 3.27
CA TYR A 60 7.13 -8.01 2.38
C TYR A 60 7.48 -6.60 1.91
N SER A 61 7.74 -5.70 2.84
CA SER A 61 8.09 -4.30 2.57
C SER A 61 9.35 -4.22 1.70
N ASN A 62 10.39 -4.99 2.04
CA ASN A 62 11.62 -5.04 1.27
C ASN A 62 11.42 -5.60 -0.14
N SER A 63 10.64 -6.66 -0.30
CA SER A 63 10.32 -7.20 -1.63
C SER A 63 9.57 -6.20 -2.50
N LYS A 64 8.74 -5.33 -1.91
CA LYS A 64 8.07 -4.24 -2.62
C LYS A 64 9.03 -3.09 -2.96
N SER A 65 10.00 -2.78 -2.08
CA SER A 65 11.11 -1.86 -2.41
C SER A 65 11.92 -2.39 -3.59
N CYS A 66 12.24 -3.69 -3.60
CA CYS A 66 12.91 -4.33 -4.74
C CYS A 66 12.07 -4.28 -6.02
N SER A 67 10.74 -4.45 -5.93
CA SER A 67 9.82 -4.29 -7.08
C SER A 67 9.88 -2.88 -7.68
N GLU A 68 9.96 -1.83 -6.83
CA GLU A 68 10.20 -0.46 -7.26
C GLU A 68 11.55 -0.32 -7.99
N LEU A 69 12.64 -0.83 -7.38
CA LEU A 69 13.98 -0.76 -7.97
C LEU A 69 14.08 -1.52 -9.30
N VAL A 70 13.41 -2.66 -9.44
CA VAL A 70 13.27 -3.38 -10.72
C VAL A 70 12.58 -2.49 -11.74
N THR A 71 11.46 -1.87 -11.38
CA THR A 71 10.72 -0.98 -12.28
C THR A 71 11.57 0.21 -12.71
N HIS A 72 12.31 0.84 -11.77
CA HIS A 72 13.26 1.92 -12.07
C HIS A 72 14.35 1.48 -13.07
N CYS A 73 14.92 0.29 -12.83
CA CYS A 73 15.93 -0.28 -13.72
C CYS A 73 15.39 -0.45 -15.14
N TYR A 74 14.19 -1.00 -15.28
CA TYR A 74 13.56 -1.19 -16.59
C TYR A 74 13.21 0.13 -17.29
N ILE A 75 12.75 1.15 -16.54
CA ILE A 75 12.51 2.50 -17.08
C ILE A 75 13.79 3.04 -17.72
N HIS A 76 14.91 3.01 -16.97
CA HIS A 76 16.17 3.55 -17.46
C HIS A 76 16.81 2.73 -18.56
N SER A 77 16.69 1.40 -18.51
CA SER A 77 17.40 0.52 -19.44
C SER A 77 16.65 0.25 -20.74
N PHE A 78 15.30 0.28 -20.71
CA PHE A 78 14.49 -0.22 -21.83
C PHE A 78 13.33 0.70 -22.21
N PHE A 79 12.72 1.43 -21.26
CA PHE A 79 11.51 2.20 -21.53
C PHE A 79 11.76 3.70 -21.71
N GLY A 80 12.97 4.18 -21.45
CA GLY A 80 13.30 5.61 -21.57
C GLY A 80 12.97 6.18 -22.95
N GLU A 81 13.44 5.52 -24.01
CA GLU A 81 13.26 5.92 -25.41
C GLU A 81 12.07 5.22 -26.10
N SER A 82 11.35 4.33 -25.40
CA SER A 82 10.18 3.63 -25.94
C SER A 82 8.91 4.47 -25.80
N ASP A 83 7.83 4.07 -26.49
CA ASP A 83 6.51 4.70 -26.36
C ASP A 83 5.76 4.24 -25.09
N VAL A 84 6.30 3.30 -24.34
CA VAL A 84 5.68 2.79 -23.13
C VAL A 84 5.84 3.80 -21.99
N ALA A 85 4.72 4.20 -21.39
CA ALA A 85 4.68 4.98 -20.16
C ALA A 85 4.63 4.02 -18.95
N VAL A 86 5.58 4.15 -18.04
CA VAL A 86 5.70 3.27 -16.86
C VAL A 86 5.69 4.10 -15.58
N SER A 87 4.83 3.73 -14.65
CA SER A 87 4.72 4.38 -13.34
C SER A 87 4.68 3.36 -12.21
N THR A 88 4.95 3.84 -11.00
CA THR A 88 4.63 3.11 -9.77
C THR A 88 3.64 3.90 -8.93
N ALA A 89 2.79 3.21 -8.16
CA ALA A 89 1.86 3.83 -7.23
C ALA A 89 1.93 3.12 -5.86
N ARG A 90 2.14 3.93 -4.83
CA ARG A 90 2.36 3.50 -3.45
C ARG A 90 1.19 3.93 -2.61
N ALA A 91 0.28 2.99 -2.30
CA ALA A 91 -0.85 3.26 -1.42
C ALA A 91 -0.60 2.73 -0.01
N GLY A 92 -1.16 3.41 0.97
CA GLY A 92 -1.14 3.03 2.38
C GLY A 92 -2.20 1.99 2.71
N ASN A 93 -2.78 2.09 3.91
CA ASN A 93 -3.75 1.14 4.40
C ASN A 93 -5.10 1.31 3.69
N VAL A 94 -5.50 0.29 2.95
CA VAL A 94 -6.75 0.29 2.16
C VAL A 94 -7.82 -0.53 2.88
N ILE A 95 -9.02 0.06 3.01
CA ILE A 95 -10.20 -0.56 3.62
C ILE A 95 -11.26 -0.80 2.54
N GLY A 96 -11.83 -2.01 2.49
CA GLY A 96 -12.89 -2.34 1.56
C GLY A 96 -13.65 -3.60 1.98
N GLY A 97 -14.80 -3.81 1.38
CA GLY A 97 -15.58 -5.02 1.58
C GLY A 97 -14.87 -6.27 1.03
N GLY A 98 -15.19 -7.44 1.62
CA GLY A 98 -14.62 -8.71 1.15
C GLY A 98 -13.21 -9.02 1.65
N ASP A 99 -12.62 -8.18 2.51
CA ASP A 99 -11.34 -8.49 3.15
C ASP A 99 -11.58 -9.33 4.42
N PHE A 100 -11.10 -10.57 4.40
CA PHE A 100 -11.19 -11.52 5.51
C PHE A 100 -9.82 -11.89 6.08
N ALA A 101 -8.76 -11.18 5.69
CA ALA A 101 -7.41 -11.50 6.16
C ALA A 101 -7.28 -11.30 7.69
N GLY A 102 -6.51 -12.18 8.31
CA GLY A 102 -6.15 -12.06 9.72
C GLY A 102 -5.12 -10.94 9.95
N ASP A 103 -5.03 -10.48 11.19
CA ASP A 103 -4.10 -9.41 11.61
C ASP A 103 -4.27 -8.09 10.86
N ARG A 104 -5.50 -7.80 10.38
CA ARG A 104 -5.90 -6.53 9.82
C ARG A 104 -7.00 -5.91 10.66
N ILE A 105 -6.83 -4.63 11.00
CA ILE A 105 -7.65 -3.97 12.02
C ILE A 105 -9.16 -4.02 11.71
N ILE A 106 -9.62 -3.65 10.53
CA ILE A 106 -11.05 -3.64 10.20
C ILE A 106 -11.64 -5.06 10.12
N PRO A 107 -11.04 -6.03 9.40
CA PRO A 107 -11.48 -7.43 9.46
C PRO A 107 -11.52 -8.02 10.88
N ASP A 108 -10.54 -7.67 11.73
CA ASP A 108 -10.52 -8.11 13.14
C ASP A 108 -11.65 -7.46 13.95
N CYS A 109 -11.92 -6.18 13.75
CA CYS A 109 -13.08 -5.49 14.33
C CYS A 109 -14.39 -6.16 13.95
N VAL A 110 -14.59 -6.45 12.66
CA VAL A 110 -15.81 -7.13 12.16
C VAL A 110 -15.95 -8.52 12.78
N ARG A 111 -14.86 -9.29 12.87
CA ARG A 111 -14.89 -10.62 13.49
C ARG A 111 -15.27 -10.60 14.98
N ALA A 112 -14.67 -9.66 15.73
CA ALA A 112 -14.98 -9.49 17.15
C ALA A 112 -16.44 -9.07 17.35
N ALA A 113 -16.87 -8.06 16.62
CA ALA A 113 -18.24 -7.55 16.67
C ALA A 113 -19.29 -8.62 16.33
N ALA A 114 -19.07 -9.40 15.27
CA ALA A 114 -19.95 -10.48 14.87
C ALA A 114 -20.08 -11.60 15.91
N LYS A 115 -19.09 -11.73 16.80
CA LYS A 115 -19.13 -12.68 17.92
C LYS A 115 -19.64 -12.07 19.24
N GLY A 116 -19.89 -10.77 19.28
CA GLY A 116 -20.21 -10.05 20.52
C GLY A 116 -19.02 -9.93 21.49
N GLU A 117 -17.77 -10.00 20.95
CA GLU A 117 -16.53 -9.89 21.71
C GLU A 117 -15.97 -8.46 21.61
N HIS A 118 -15.16 -8.05 22.59
CA HIS A 118 -14.42 -6.79 22.51
C HIS A 118 -13.35 -6.87 21.43
N VAL A 119 -13.15 -5.76 20.70
CA VAL A 119 -12.04 -5.63 19.75
C VAL A 119 -10.73 -5.49 20.50
N VAL A 120 -9.72 -6.29 20.20
CA VAL A 120 -8.39 -6.20 20.82
C VAL A 120 -7.47 -5.37 19.94
N VAL A 121 -6.96 -4.25 20.48
CA VAL A 121 -6.02 -3.35 19.79
C VAL A 121 -4.66 -3.40 20.48
N ARG A 122 -3.64 -3.84 19.72
CA ARG A 122 -2.26 -4.01 20.23
C ARG A 122 -1.44 -2.73 20.17
N ASN A 123 -1.66 -1.88 19.16
CA ASN A 123 -0.99 -0.59 19.03
C ASN A 123 -1.99 0.50 18.62
N PRO A 124 -2.71 1.10 19.61
CA PRO A 124 -3.69 2.13 19.31
C PRO A 124 -3.08 3.47 18.88
N HIS A 125 -1.79 3.70 19.18
CA HIS A 125 -1.11 4.96 18.93
C HIS A 125 -0.49 5.08 17.51
N SER A 126 -0.46 3.98 16.76
CA SER A 126 0.10 3.98 15.41
C SER A 126 -0.80 4.77 14.46
N THR A 127 -0.28 5.86 13.90
CA THR A 127 -0.95 6.64 12.86
C THR A 127 -0.79 5.95 11.51
N ARG A 128 -1.88 5.88 10.73
CA ARG A 128 -1.90 5.24 9.42
C ARG A 128 -2.75 6.03 8.43
N PRO A 129 -2.34 6.07 7.15
CA PRO A 129 -3.11 6.71 6.08
C PRO A 129 -4.22 5.76 5.60
N TYR A 130 -5.28 5.60 6.40
CA TYR A 130 -6.42 4.77 6.02
C TYR A 130 -7.23 5.43 4.92
N GLN A 131 -7.58 4.65 3.88
CA GLN A 131 -8.42 5.11 2.78
C GLN A 131 -9.37 4.00 2.30
N HIS A 132 -10.51 4.40 1.75
CA HIS A 132 -11.43 3.45 1.14
C HIS A 132 -10.87 2.94 -0.18
N VAL A 133 -11.07 1.66 -0.48
CA VAL A 133 -10.48 0.99 -1.67
C VAL A 133 -10.77 1.70 -2.99
N LEU A 134 -11.88 2.39 -3.12
CA LEU A 134 -12.24 3.13 -4.33
C LEU A 134 -11.32 4.34 -4.59
N GLU A 135 -10.74 4.94 -3.55
CA GLU A 135 -9.81 6.08 -3.69
C GLU A 135 -8.53 5.68 -4.45
N PRO A 136 -7.74 4.71 -3.96
CA PRO A 136 -6.54 4.32 -4.69
C PRO A 136 -6.86 3.68 -6.04
N LEU A 137 -7.97 2.94 -6.18
CA LEU A 137 -8.36 2.39 -7.48
C LEU A 137 -8.68 3.47 -8.50
N ALA A 138 -9.38 4.54 -8.10
CA ALA A 138 -9.64 5.69 -8.98
C ALA A 138 -8.33 6.37 -9.40
N ALA A 139 -7.39 6.58 -8.45
CA ALA A 139 -6.07 7.13 -8.74
C ALA A 139 -5.28 6.24 -9.72
N TYR A 140 -5.26 4.92 -9.51
CA TYR A 140 -4.55 3.98 -10.40
C TYR A 140 -5.10 4.02 -11.83
N LEU A 141 -6.41 4.01 -11.98
CA LEU A 141 -7.05 4.09 -13.30
C LEU A 141 -6.77 5.44 -13.97
N MET A 142 -6.79 6.53 -13.20
CA MET A 142 -6.47 7.87 -13.70
C MET A 142 -5.01 7.98 -14.15
N ILE A 143 -4.05 7.47 -13.35
CA ILE A 143 -2.63 7.43 -13.73
C ILE A 143 -2.46 6.62 -15.03
N ALA A 144 -3.04 5.41 -15.07
CA ALA A 144 -2.93 4.54 -16.23
C ALA A 144 -3.51 5.17 -17.50
N GLN A 145 -4.65 5.86 -17.39
CA GLN A 145 -5.26 6.59 -18.50
C GLN A 145 -4.41 7.79 -18.92
N LYS A 146 -4.02 8.64 -17.96
CA LYS A 146 -3.27 9.86 -18.27
C LYS A 146 -1.92 9.56 -18.91
N GLN A 147 -1.17 8.62 -18.39
CA GLN A 147 0.11 8.24 -18.99
C GLN A 147 -0.04 7.51 -20.34
N TYR A 148 -1.19 6.87 -20.60
CA TYR A 148 -1.51 6.30 -21.91
C TYR A 148 -1.75 7.41 -22.94
N GLU A 149 -2.42 8.50 -22.55
CA GLU A 149 -2.68 9.66 -23.38
C GLU A 149 -1.40 10.50 -23.63
N ASP A 150 -0.57 10.65 -22.59
CA ASP A 150 0.64 11.46 -22.61
C ASP A 150 1.69 10.91 -21.63
N LYS A 151 2.80 10.39 -22.18
CA LYS A 151 3.90 9.80 -21.41
C LYS A 151 4.48 10.75 -20.33
N ARG A 152 4.29 12.06 -20.43
CA ARG A 152 4.73 13.03 -19.41
C ARG A 152 4.07 12.83 -18.03
N TYR A 153 2.96 12.10 -17.97
CA TYR A 153 2.32 11.68 -16.72
C TYR A 153 2.90 10.39 -16.14
N ALA A 154 3.91 9.79 -16.78
CA ALA A 154 4.62 8.68 -16.16
C ALA A 154 5.49 9.17 -15.01
N GLY A 155 5.46 8.46 -13.87
CA GLY A 155 6.22 8.85 -12.69
C GLY A 155 5.97 7.94 -11.48
N PHE A 156 6.42 8.39 -10.34
CA PHE A 156 6.26 7.71 -9.07
C PHE A 156 5.25 8.48 -8.23
N TYR A 157 4.26 7.80 -7.68
CA TYR A 157 3.12 8.44 -7.03
C TYR A 157 2.87 7.85 -5.64
N ASN A 158 2.83 8.69 -4.63
CA ASN A 158 2.19 8.35 -3.36
C ASN A 158 0.68 8.56 -3.50
N VAL A 159 -0.10 7.57 -3.06
CA VAL A 159 -1.56 7.62 -3.12
C VAL A 159 -2.10 7.41 -1.71
N GLY A 160 -2.61 8.47 -1.11
CA GLY A 160 -3.10 8.46 0.26
C GLY A 160 -4.03 9.64 0.55
N PRO A 161 -4.64 9.66 1.73
CA PRO A 161 -5.41 10.81 2.19
C PRO A 161 -4.48 11.99 2.50
N ASP A 162 -5.07 13.16 2.69
CA ASP A 162 -4.36 14.32 3.23
C ASP A 162 -3.88 14.04 4.67
N ASP A 163 -2.83 14.74 5.12
CA ASP A 163 -2.25 14.54 6.47
C ASP A 163 -3.29 14.73 7.58
N CYS A 164 -4.25 15.65 7.40
CA CYS A 164 -5.32 15.90 8.37
C CYS A 164 -6.32 14.74 8.50
N ASP A 165 -6.37 13.83 7.54
CA ASP A 165 -7.23 12.64 7.52
C ASP A 165 -6.50 11.37 8.00
N CYS A 166 -5.21 11.48 8.30
CA CYS A 166 -4.46 10.40 8.90
C CYS A 166 -4.85 10.24 10.37
N VAL A 167 -5.38 9.09 10.74
CA VAL A 167 -5.85 8.80 12.10
C VAL A 167 -5.03 7.70 12.76
N THR A 168 -5.05 7.69 14.09
CA THR A 168 -4.47 6.58 14.85
C THR A 168 -5.35 5.34 14.72
N THR A 169 -4.76 4.17 14.97
CA THR A 169 -5.52 2.91 14.99
C THR A 169 -6.62 2.95 16.07
N GLY A 170 -6.35 3.59 17.23
CA GLY A 170 -7.35 3.76 18.28
C GLY A 170 -8.55 4.59 17.82
N GLU A 171 -8.31 5.75 17.21
CA GLU A 171 -9.38 6.60 16.66
C GLU A 171 -10.21 5.89 15.60
N LEU A 172 -9.56 5.11 14.71
CA LEU A 172 -10.27 4.29 13.72
C LEU A 172 -11.21 3.27 14.39
N VAL A 173 -10.73 2.59 15.44
CA VAL A 173 -11.53 1.60 16.16
C VAL A 173 -12.65 2.26 16.97
N ASP A 174 -12.42 3.44 17.53
CA ASP A 174 -13.49 4.25 18.17
C ASP A 174 -14.61 4.57 17.19
N LEU A 175 -14.25 5.01 15.98
CA LEU A 175 -15.21 5.26 14.90
C LEU A 175 -15.96 3.97 14.52
N PHE A 176 -15.25 2.85 14.38
CA PHE A 176 -15.85 1.56 14.08
C PHE A 176 -16.88 1.16 15.15
N CYS A 177 -16.48 1.19 16.44
CA CYS A 177 -17.37 0.85 17.55
C CYS A 177 -18.62 1.76 17.61
N LYS A 178 -18.40 3.06 17.39
CA LYS A 178 -19.50 4.05 17.35
C LYS A 178 -20.54 3.74 16.26
N TYR A 179 -20.07 3.40 15.06
CA TYR A 179 -20.95 3.14 13.92
C TYR A 179 -21.53 1.72 13.91
N TRP A 180 -20.84 0.75 14.49
CA TRP A 180 -21.40 -0.60 14.67
C TRP A 180 -22.56 -0.58 15.65
N GLY A 181 -22.49 0.14 16.75
CA GLY A 181 -23.50 0.22 17.78
C GLY A 181 -23.48 -0.96 18.75
N ASP A 182 -24.62 -1.31 19.31
CA ASP A 182 -24.84 -2.46 20.22
C ASP A 182 -23.89 -2.50 21.43
N GLY A 183 -23.36 -1.36 21.86
CA GLY A 183 -22.42 -1.27 22.98
C GLY A 183 -21.04 -1.91 22.71
N LEU A 184 -20.71 -2.11 21.44
CA LEU A 184 -19.37 -2.62 21.08
C LEU A 184 -18.28 -1.72 21.65
N ALA A 185 -17.27 -2.32 22.27
CA ALA A 185 -16.11 -1.64 22.84
C ALA A 185 -14.82 -2.35 22.43
N TRP A 186 -13.70 -1.67 22.63
CA TRP A 186 -12.40 -2.28 22.39
C TRP A 186 -11.51 -2.25 23.64
N GLU A 187 -10.54 -3.14 23.66
CA GLU A 187 -9.58 -3.31 24.73
C GLU A 187 -8.17 -2.95 24.25
N ASN A 188 -7.52 -2.05 24.99
CA ASN A 188 -6.12 -1.71 24.75
C ASN A 188 -5.21 -2.80 25.33
N ARG A 189 -4.44 -3.48 24.47
CA ARG A 189 -3.41 -4.45 24.86
C ARG A 189 -2.02 -4.04 24.40
N PHE A 190 -1.75 -2.75 24.45
CA PHE A 190 -0.42 -2.24 24.15
C PHE A 190 0.58 -2.63 25.22
N ASP A 191 1.64 -3.33 24.83
CA ASP A 191 2.70 -3.84 25.71
C ASP A 191 3.96 -2.96 25.75
N GLY A 192 3.94 -1.82 25.01
CA GLY A 192 5.07 -0.89 24.93
C GLY A 192 6.17 -1.32 23.98
N GLY A 193 6.00 -2.43 23.27
CA GLY A 193 6.98 -2.91 22.29
C GLY A 193 6.88 -2.22 20.93
N PRO A 194 7.95 -2.24 20.13
CA PRO A 194 7.89 -1.85 18.73
C PRO A 194 7.10 -2.91 17.95
N HIS A 195 6.19 -2.49 17.13
CA HIS A 195 5.34 -3.35 16.28
C HIS A 195 5.56 -3.09 14.79
#